data_dada723248d1ab668bc32315cd61ec4f
#
_entry.id   dada723248d1ab668bc32315cd61ec4f
#
_cell.length_a   1.000
_cell.length_b   1.000
_cell.length_c   1.000
_cell.angle_alpha   90.00
_cell.angle_beta   90.00
_cell.angle_gamma   90.00
#
_symmetry.space_group_name_H-M   'P 1'
#
loop_
_entity.id
_entity.type
_entity.pdbx_description
1 polymer ?
#
loop_
_entity_poly.entity_id
_entity_poly.type
_entity_poly.pdbx_seq_one_letter_code
_entity_poly.pdbx_strand_id
1 'polypeptide(L)'
;PLVYEYVLDYLIGGFETYGFDKVITYIADNINLDETCVNSERKADLEKKVESLKKFAVGKKVPDFSTTDLNGDKITLSEIKSQYTLLVFWATWCPHCTNLIPELQEIYFPESSDKLEIVAVSLDESEDDLRGFLNEGRYPWINICDFKKWKGQIVQQFDVYATPTMYLLFNDKTILAKPMTFSELKNELF
;
A
#
# COMPACT_ATOMS: atom_id res chain seq x y z
N PRO A 1 8.78 7.29 -33.19
CA PRO A 1 7.64 7.34 -32.28
C PRO A 1 7.54 6.05 -31.46
N LEU A 2 7.36 4.88 -32.10
CA LEU A 2 7.20 3.57 -31.40
C LEU A 2 8.36 3.18 -30.46
N VAL A 3 9.60 3.49 -30.83
CA VAL A 3 10.77 3.19 -29.97
C VAL A 3 10.76 4.03 -28.71
N TYR A 4 10.39 5.29 -28.80
CA TYR A 4 10.32 6.20 -27.65
C TYR A 4 9.25 5.77 -26.64
N GLU A 5 8.06 5.41 -27.14
CA GLU A 5 6.98 4.88 -26.29
C GLU A 5 7.41 3.60 -25.57
N TYR A 6 8.02 2.67 -26.30
CA TYR A 6 8.49 1.42 -25.73
C TYR A 6 9.56 1.65 -24.63
N VAL A 7 10.51 2.55 -24.88
CA VAL A 7 11.56 2.89 -23.90
C VAL A 7 10.96 3.55 -22.67
N LEU A 8 9.99 4.46 -22.84
CA LEU A 8 9.33 5.14 -21.75
C LEU A 8 8.57 4.15 -20.86
N ASP A 9 7.80 3.25 -21.47
CA ASP A 9 7.09 2.19 -20.75
C ASP A 9 8.03 1.28 -19.99
N TYR A 10 9.12 0.84 -20.64
CA TYR A 10 10.10 -0.03 -20.02
C TYR A 10 10.76 0.64 -18.80
N LEU A 11 11.12 1.91 -18.93
CA LEU A 11 11.72 2.68 -17.83
C LEU A 11 10.72 2.89 -16.68
N ILE A 12 9.49 3.32 -16.98
CA ILE A 12 8.48 3.54 -15.94
C ILE A 12 8.16 2.23 -15.24
N GLY A 13 7.91 1.14 -15.97
CA GLY A 13 7.66 -0.17 -15.38
C GLY A 13 8.82 -0.69 -14.54
N GLY A 14 10.07 -0.47 -14.98
CA GLY A 14 11.25 -0.79 -14.20
C GLY A 14 11.34 0.03 -12.91
N PHE A 15 11.17 1.34 -12.98
CA PHE A 15 11.22 2.21 -11.81
C PHE A 15 10.10 1.94 -10.82
N GLU A 16 8.92 1.52 -11.29
CA GLU A 16 7.84 1.07 -10.42
C GLU A 16 8.19 -0.20 -9.66
N THR A 17 8.73 -1.18 -10.38
CA THR A 17 9.13 -2.47 -9.79
C THR A 17 10.12 -2.27 -8.64
N TYR A 18 10.96 -1.24 -8.72
CA TYR A 18 11.96 -0.92 -7.71
C TYR A 18 11.58 0.25 -6.78
N GLY A 19 10.33 0.75 -6.82
CA GLY A 19 9.83 1.79 -5.91
C GLY A 19 10.47 3.18 -6.10
N PHE A 20 11.01 3.50 -7.29
CA PHE A 20 11.59 4.80 -7.58
C PHE A 20 10.52 5.87 -7.93
N ASP A 21 9.55 6.08 -7.05
CA ASP A 21 8.44 7.01 -7.25
C ASP A 21 8.87 8.42 -7.66
N LYS A 22 9.98 8.91 -7.08
CA LYS A 22 10.53 10.24 -7.42
C LYS A 22 11.00 10.33 -8.88
N VAL A 23 11.55 9.24 -9.41
CA VAL A 23 12.01 9.19 -10.82
C VAL A 23 10.80 9.18 -11.75
N ILE A 24 9.76 8.41 -11.43
CA ILE A 24 8.53 8.38 -12.23
C ILE A 24 7.86 9.76 -12.24
N THR A 25 7.76 10.39 -11.08
CA THR A 25 7.22 11.76 -10.98
C THR A 25 8.05 12.75 -11.80
N TYR A 26 9.40 12.67 -11.71
CA TYR A 26 10.29 13.52 -12.51
C TYR A 26 10.10 13.31 -14.02
N ILE A 27 10.03 12.05 -14.46
CA ILE A 27 9.76 11.70 -15.86
C ILE A 27 8.47 12.36 -16.33
N ALA A 28 7.38 12.22 -15.57
CA ALA A 28 6.09 12.76 -15.94
C ALA A 28 6.03 14.29 -15.93
N ASP A 29 6.74 14.94 -15.02
CA ASP A 29 6.76 16.42 -14.94
C ASP A 29 7.65 17.05 -16.04
N ASN A 30 8.60 16.31 -16.63
CA ASN A 30 9.58 16.84 -17.59
C ASN A 30 9.42 16.29 -19.01
N ILE A 31 8.57 15.30 -19.24
CA ILE A 31 8.24 14.78 -20.57
C ILE A 31 6.94 15.42 -21.04
N ASN A 32 7.01 16.15 -22.14
CA ASN A 32 5.81 16.66 -22.79
C ASN A 32 5.14 15.52 -23.57
N LEU A 33 4.17 14.87 -22.93
CA LEU A 33 3.42 13.75 -23.50
C LEU A 33 2.55 14.16 -24.70
N ASP A 34 2.26 15.46 -24.88
CA ASP A 34 1.50 15.97 -26.01
C ASP A 34 2.32 16.04 -27.31
N GLU A 35 3.64 16.23 -27.19
CA GLU A 35 4.57 16.26 -28.34
C GLU A 35 5.11 14.87 -28.68
N THR A 36 4.93 13.90 -27.80
CA THR A 36 5.27 12.51 -28.08
C THR A 36 4.05 11.82 -28.68
N CYS A 37 4.22 11.01 -29.70
CA CYS A 37 3.14 10.25 -30.35
C CYS A 37 2.58 9.13 -29.44
N VAL A 38 2.49 9.37 -28.12
CA VAL A 38 1.89 8.45 -27.14
C VAL A 38 0.39 8.43 -27.39
N ASN A 39 -0.22 7.24 -27.48
CA ASN A 39 -1.65 7.16 -27.69
C ASN A 39 -2.40 7.75 -26.46
N SER A 40 -3.59 8.27 -26.67
CA SER A 40 -4.37 8.98 -25.65
C SER A 40 -4.72 8.13 -24.42
N GLU A 41 -4.87 6.82 -24.59
CA GLU A 41 -5.17 5.87 -23.52
C GLU A 41 -3.95 5.72 -22.57
N ARG A 42 -2.77 5.52 -23.13
CA ARG A 42 -1.52 5.39 -22.38
C ARG A 42 -1.13 6.69 -21.65
N LYS A 43 -1.38 7.84 -22.28
CA LYS A 43 -1.19 9.13 -21.63
C LYS A 43 -2.08 9.26 -20.40
N ALA A 44 -3.37 8.93 -20.52
CA ALA A 44 -4.31 8.98 -19.40
C ALA A 44 -3.91 8.01 -18.26
N ASP A 45 -3.42 6.82 -18.60
CA ASP A 45 -2.92 5.86 -17.59
C ASP A 45 -1.70 6.38 -16.85
N LEU A 46 -0.74 6.97 -17.57
CA LEU A 46 0.45 7.56 -16.95
C LEU A 46 0.10 8.77 -16.08
N GLU A 47 -0.76 9.67 -16.55
CA GLU A 47 -1.22 10.82 -15.76
C GLU A 47 -1.91 10.38 -14.48
N LYS A 48 -2.81 9.39 -14.55
CA LYS A 48 -3.48 8.80 -13.39
C LYS A 48 -2.49 8.20 -12.40
N LYS A 49 -1.48 7.50 -12.89
CA LYS A 49 -0.44 6.88 -12.09
C LYS A 49 0.39 7.93 -11.34
N VAL A 50 0.81 8.98 -12.04
CA VAL A 50 1.55 10.10 -11.44
C VAL A 50 0.72 10.85 -10.41
N GLU A 51 -0.56 11.04 -10.67
CA GLU A 51 -1.48 11.64 -9.70
C GLU A 51 -1.56 10.79 -8.43
N SER A 52 -1.69 9.46 -8.57
CA SER A 52 -1.66 8.52 -7.44
C SER A 52 -0.34 8.60 -6.66
N LEU A 53 0.82 8.61 -7.34
CA LEU A 53 2.12 8.74 -6.70
C LEU A 53 2.26 10.05 -5.93
N LYS A 54 1.77 11.17 -6.49
CA LYS A 54 1.76 12.48 -5.81
C LYS A 54 0.80 12.50 -4.63
N LYS A 55 -0.35 11.86 -4.75
CA LYS A 55 -1.37 11.72 -3.68
C LYS A 55 -0.83 10.96 -2.48
N PHE A 56 -0.09 9.87 -2.72
CA PHE A 56 0.49 9.00 -1.70
C PHE A 56 2.00 9.19 -1.52
N ALA A 57 2.52 10.38 -1.77
CA ALA A 57 3.93 10.70 -1.49
C ALA A 57 4.18 10.85 0.01
N VAL A 58 5.43 10.60 0.45
CA VAL A 58 5.88 10.87 1.81
C VAL A 58 5.58 12.34 2.17
N GLY A 59 5.06 12.58 3.36
CA GLY A 59 4.61 13.87 3.85
C GLY A 59 3.16 14.23 3.49
N LYS A 60 2.44 13.40 2.73
CA LYS A 60 1.02 13.59 2.45
C LYS A 60 0.16 12.81 3.44
N LYS A 61 -1.03 13.34 3.74
CA LYS A 61 -2.04 12.62 4.52
C LYS A 61 -2.76 11.61 3.63
N VAL A 62 -2.95 10.40 4.18
CA VAL A 62 -3.80 9.42 3.50
C VAL A 62 -5.28 9.74 3.68
N PRO A 63 -6.15 9.30 2.76
CA PRO A 63 -7.60 9.41 2.93
C PRO A 63 -8.05 8.60 4.14
N ASP A 64 -9.03 9.15 4.88
CA ASP A 64 -9.66 8.44 5.99
C ASP A 64 -10.67 7.41 5.49
N PHE A 65 -10.86 6.35 6.26
CA PHE A 65 -11.91 5.37 6.01
C PHE A 65 -12.52 4.87 7.31
N SER A 66 -13.76 4.40 7.23
CA SER A 66 -14.43 3.66 8.30
C SER A 66 -14.95 2.34 7.75
N THR A 67 -14.70 1.27 8.48
CA THR A 67 -15.10 -0.09 8.11
C THR A 67 -15.32 -0.94 9.37
N THR A 68 -15.61 -2.22 9.17
CA THR A 68 -15.68 -3.23 10.23
C THR A 68 -14.53 -4.21 10.01
N ASP A 69 -13.83 -4.57 11.08
CA ASP A 69 -12.78 -5.59 11.04
C ASP A 69 -13.37 -7.02 11.02
N LEU A 70 -12.50 -8.03 10.93
CA LEU A 70 -12.94 -9.44 10.91
C LEU A 70 -13.51 -9.95 12.24
N ASN A 71 -13.37 -9.19 13.35
CA ASN A 71 -13.97 -9.47 14.65
C ASN A 71 -15.34 -8.82 14.82
N GLY A 72 -15.74 -7.92 13.92
CA GLY A 72 -17.00 -7.18 13.98
C GLY A 72 -16.85 -5.80 14.63
N ASP A 73 -15.63 -5.37 14.96
CA ASP A 73 -15.37 -4.08 15.58
C ASP A 73 -15.32 -2.97 14.52
N LYS A 74 -15.94 -1.82 14.83
CA LYS A 74 -15.90 -0.65 13.94
C LYS A 74 -14.55 0.04 14.04
N ILE A 75 -13.88 0.17 12.91
CA ILE A 75 -12.56 0.80 12.76
C ILE A 75 -12.68 2.07 11.93
N THR A 76 -12.13 3.16 12.44
CA THR A 76 -11.93 4.42 11.69
C THR A 76 -10.43 4.74 11.74
N LEU A 77 -9.78 4.90 10.58
CA LEU A 77 -8.33 5.08 10.52
C LEU A 77 -7.86 6.30 11.33
N SER A 78 -8.57 7.42 11.26
CA SER A 78 -8.25 8.65 12.00
C SER A 78 -8.43 8.53 13.52
N GLU A 79 -9.19 7.54 14.00
CA GLU A 79 -9.43 7.29 15.42
C GLU A 79 -8.35 6.42 16.08
N ILE A 80 -7.48 5.78 15.31
CA ILE A 80 -6.33 5.01 15.81
C ILE A 80 -5.30 5.99 16.39
N LYS A 81 -5.00 5.87 17.70
CA LYS A 81 -4.21 6.85 18.46
C LYS A 81 -2.74 6.49 18.64
N SER A 82 -2.29 5.38 18.10
CA SER A 82 -0.87 4.99 18.10
C SER A 82 0.04 6.09 17.54
N GLN A 83 1.28 6.15 18.01
CA GLN A 83 2.31 7.06 17.48
C GLN A 83 2.54 6.81 15.99
N TYR A 84 2.61 5.53 15.61
CA TYR A 84 2.71 5.07 14.22
C TYR A 84 1.57 4.11 13.90
N THR A 85 1.09 4.16 12.66
CA THR A 85 0.17 3.15 12.11
C THR A 85 0.80 2.55 10.88
N LEU A 86 1.01 1.24 10.86
CA LEU A 86 1.39 0.51 9.65
C LEU A 86 0.12 0.04 8.94
N LEU A 87 -0.19 0.66 7.82
CA LEU A 87 -1.26 0.18 6.93
C LEU A 87 -0.62 -0.73 5.87
N VAL A 88 -1.01 -2.01 5.86
CA VAL A 88 -0.47 -3.01 4.95
C VAL A 88 -1.58 -3.65 4.13
N PHE A 89 -1.45 -3.60 2.81
CA PHE A 89 -2.31 -4.29 1.85
C PHE A 89 -1.64 -5.60 1.43
N TRP A 90 -2.34 -6.72 1.59
CA TRP A 90 -1.77 -8.04 1.43
C TRP A 90 -2.81 -9.08 1.01
N ALA A 91 -2.40 -10.34 0.78
CA ALA A 91 -3.31 -11.45 0.54
C ALA A 91 -2.64 -12.79 0.85
N THR A 92 -3.43 -13.81 1.16
CA THR A 92 -2.95 -15.19 1.40
C THR A 92 -2.38 -15.83 0.14
N TRP A 93 -2.89 -15.48 -1.04
CA TRP A 93 -2.41 -15.96 -2.34
C TRP A 93 -1.13 -15.23 -2.84
N CYS A 94 -0.61 -14.25 -2.11
CA CYS A 94 0.59 -13.50 -2.45
C CYS A 94 1.81 -14.07 -1.69
N PRO A 95 2.77 -14.74 -2.35
CA PRO A 95 3.91 -15.38 -1.65
C PRO A 95 4.78 -14.39 -0.86
N HIS A 96 4.97 -13.16 -1.37
CA HIS A 96 5.71 -12.13 -0.64
C HIS A 96 4.97 -11.68 0.62
N CYS A 97 3.64 -11.67 0.57
CA CYS A 97 2.82 -11.28 1.71
C CYS A 97 2.85 -12.35 2.82
N THR A 98 2.73 -13.62 2.45
CA THR A 98 2.76 -14.73 3.42
C THR A 98 4.11 -14.90 4.12
N ASN A 99 5.19 -14.34 3.56
CA ASN A 99 6.48 -14.20 4.25
C ASN A 99 6.50 -12.95 5.14
N LEU A 100 6.01 -11.81 4.66
CA LEU A 100 6.03 -10.54 5.37
C LEU A 100 5.16 -10.54 6.64
N ILE A 101 3.91 -11.03 6.55
CA ILE A 101 2.95 -10.96 7.65
C ILE A 101 3.47 -11.61 8.94
N PRO A 102 4.10 -12.82 8.92
CA PRO A 102 4.74 -13.36 10.11
C PRO A 102 5.89 -12.51 10.65
N GLU A 103 6.71 -11.88 9.76
CA GLU A 103 7.84 -11.03 10.19
C GLU A 103 7.36 -9.80 10.97
N LEU A 104 6.15 -9.28 10.68
CA LEU A 104 5.59 -8.13 11.39
C LEU A 104 5.37 -8.41 12.89
N GLN A 105 5.25 -9.67 13.31
CA GLN A 105 5.15 -10.03 14.73
C GLN A 105 6.41 -9.69 15.52
N GLU A 106 7.59 -9.59 14.85
CA GLU A 106 8.84 -9.21 15.52
C GLU A 106 8.81 -7.77 16.04
N ILE A 107 8.02 -6.90 15.42
CA ILE A 107 7.95 -5.47 15.75
C ILE A 107 6.63 -5.07 16.42
N TYR A 108 5.64 -5.96 16.44
CA TYR A 108 4.35 -5.71 17.04
C TYR A 108 4.25 -6.33 18.43
N PHE A 109 4.10 -5.49 19.44
CA PHE A 109 3.88 -5.91 20.81
C PHE A 109 2.53 -5.31 21.26
N PRO A 110 1.53 -6.13 21.60
CA PRO A 110 0.20 -5.63 22.02
C PRO A 110 0.26 -4.63 23.17
N GLU A 111 1.22 -4.80 24.10
CA GLU A 111 1.46 -3.87 25.21
C GLU A 111 2.03 -2.53 24.76
N SER A 112 2.47 -2.42 23.51
CA SER A 112 3.04 -1.22 22.91
C SER A 112 2.16 -0.68 21.77
N SER A 113 0.87 -1.02 21.74
CA SER A 113 -0.08 -0.53 20.74
C SER A 113 -0.17 1.00 20.70
N ASP A 114 0.16 1.69 21.80
CA ASP A 114 0.33 3.15 21.81
C ASP A 114 1.48 3.64 20.90
N LYS A 115 2.47 2.79 20.62
CA LYS A 115 3.59 3.12 19.74
C LYS A 115 3.31 2.74 18.30
N LEU A 116 2.90 1.50 18.04
CA LEU A 116 2.64 0.98 16.71
C LEU A 116 1.33 0.20 16.69
N GLU A 117 0.40 0.60 15.83
CA GLU A 117 -0.74 -0.23 15.46
C GLU A 117 -0.58 -0.71 14.02
N ILE A 118 -0.96 -1.94 13.75
CA ILE A 118 -0.97 -2.52 12.40
C ILE A 118 -2.42 -2.66 11.93
N VAL A 119 -2.70 -2.12 10.76
CA VAL A 119 -3.97 -2.27 10.07
C VAL A 119 -3.70 -3.07 8.79
N ALA A 120 -4.03 -4.35 8.82
CA ALA A 120 -3.83 -5.27 7.72
C ALA A 120 -5.11 -5.38 6.89
N VAL A 121 -5.07 -4.83 5.68
CA VAL A 121 -6.17 -4.88 4.71
C VAL A 121 -5.91 -6.03 3.74
N SER A 122 -6.67 -7.11 3.87
CA SER A 122 -6.56 -8.26 2.99
C SER A 122 -7.33 -8.06 1.69
N LEU A 123 -6.73 -8.53 0.58
CA LEU A 123 -7.33 -8.60 -0.75
C LEU A 123 -7.85 -10.03 -1.07
N ASP A 124 -8.13 -10.83 -0.06
CA ASP A 124 -8.68 -12.17 -0.28
C ASP A 124 -10.14 -12.13 -0.73
N GLU A 125 -10.56 -13.17 -1.46
CA GLU A 125 -11.95 -13.41 -1.85
C GLU A 125 -12.57 -14.55 -1.02
N SER A 126 -11.73 -15.42 -0.45
CA SER A 126 -12.13 -16.55 0.37
C SER A 126 -11.96 -16.21 1.86
N GLU A 127 -13.08 -16.22 2.60
CA GLU A 127 -13.05 -16.02 4.05
C GLU A 127 -12.36 -17.19 4.76
N ASP A 128 -12.57 -18.41 4.29
CA ASP A 128 -11.99 -19.61 4.89
C ASP A 128 -10.45 -19.61 4.77
N ASP A 129 -9.91 -19.26 3.60
CA ASP A 129 -8.46 -19.17 3.40
C ASP A 129 -7.83 -18.10 4.28
N LEU A 130 -8.44 -16.92 4.32
CA LEU A 130 -7.97 -15.83 5.16
C LEU A 130 -8.01 -16.18 6.65
N ARG A 131 -9.14 -16.69 7.14
CA ARG A 131 -9.28 -17.09 8.56
C ARG A 131 -8.36 -18.26 8.91
N GLY A 132 -8.15 -19.21 7.99
CA GLY A 132 -7.19 -20.29 8.16
C GLY A 132 -5.79 -19.75 8.44
N PHE A 133 -5.29 -18.87 7.57
CA PHE A 133 -3.97 -18.24 7.71
C PHE A 133 -3.85 -17.41 9.01
N LEU A 134 -4.86 -16.59 9.31
CA LEU A 134 -4.86 -15.75 10.51
C LEU A 134 -4.88 -16.57 11.81
N ASN A 135 -5.63 -17.68 11.84
CA ASN A 135 -5.72 -18.55 13.01
C ASN A 135 -4.40 -19.30 13.28
N GLU A 136 -3.70 -19.73 12.22
CA GLU A 136 -2.40 -20.38 12.37
C GLU A 136 -1.36 -19.42 12.97
N GLY A 137 -1.29 -18.18 12.47
CA GLY A 137 -0.30 -17.20 12.90
C GLY A 137 -0.69 -16.43 14.17
N ARG A 138 -1.97 -16.37 14.52
CA ARG A 138 -2.50 -15.60 15.67
C ARG A 138 -2.09 -14.13 15.65
N TYR A 139 -2.32 -13.48 14.52
CA TYR A 139 -1.95 -12.08 14.31
C TYR A 139 -2.89 -11.13 15.07
N PRO A 140 -2.40 -10.43 16.12
CA PRO A 140 -3.26 -9.75 17.12
C PRO A 140 -3.70 -8.34 16.73
N TRP A 141 -3.28 -7.86 15.59
CA TRP A 141 -3.58 -6.51 15.07
C TRP A 141 -4.92 -6.44 14.34
N ILE A 142 -5.29 -5.26 13.87
CA ILE A 142 -6.54 -5.02 13.15
C ILE A 142 -6.47 -5.69 11.77
N ASN A 143 -7.38 -6.65 11.52
CA ASN A 143 -7.49 -7.36 10.25
C ASN A 143 -8.80 -6.99 9.56
N ILE A 144 -8.71 -6.44 8.34
CA ILE A 144 -9.82 -5.97 7.53
C ILE A 144 -9.86 -6.74 6.22
N CYS A 145 -11.05 -7.19 5.79
CA CYS A 145 -11.29 -7.73 4.46
C CYS A 145 -12.75 -7.50 4.06
N ASP A 146 -12.99 -7.04 2.84
CA ASP A 146 -14.34 -6.94 2.25
C ASP A 146 -14.62 -8.04 1.21
N PHE A 147 -13.65 -8.96 1.01
CA PHE A 147 -13.70 -10.09 0.09
C PHE A 147 -13.95 -9.72 -1.38
N LYS A 148 -13.55 -8.49 -1.77
CA LYS A 148 -13.73 -7.96 -3.12
C LYS A 148 -12.45 -7.83 -3.91
N LYS A 149 -11.32 -8.32 -3.36
CA LYS A 149 -9.99 -8.29 -3.99
C LYS A 149 -9.62 -6.86 -4.40
N TRP A 150 -9.20 -6.68 -5.65
CA TRP A 150 -8.86 -5.36 -6.21
C TRP A 150 -10.02 -4.37 -6.29
N LYS A 151 -11.27 -4.84 -6.15
CA LYS A 151 -12.50 -4.02 -6.16
C LYS A 151 -12.92 -3.55 -4.76
N GLY A 152 -12.17 -3.92 -3.73
CA GLY A 152 -12.42 -3.49 -2.36
C GLY A 152 -12.39 -1.96 -2.23
N GLN A 153 -13.30 -1.41 -1.42
CA GLN A 153 -13.45 0.05 -1.31
C GLN A 153 -12.15 0.72 -0.83
N ILE A 154 -11.49 0.18 0.21
CA ILE A 154 -10.25 0.75 0.74
C ILE A 154 -9.11 0.56 -0.27
N VAL A 155 -9.04 -0.60 -0.95
CA VAL A 155 -8.05 -0.90 -1.99
C VAL A 155 -8.12 0.13 -3.12
N GLN A 156 -9.34 0.43 -3.61
CA GLN A 156 -9.57 1.44 -4.64
C GLN A 156 -9.28 2.87 -4.15
N GLN A 157 -9.61 3.20 -2.91
CA GLN A 157 -9.38 4.51 -2.32
C GLN A 157 -7.90 4.84 -2.18
N PHE A 158 -7.06 3.80 -1.97
CA PHE A 158 -5.61 3.90 -1.84
C PHE A 158 -4.87 3.62 -3.15
N ASP A 159 -5.60 3.46 -4.25
CA ASP A 159 -5.05 3.17 -5.59
C ASP A 159 -4.05 1.98 -5.57
N VAL A 160 -4.35 0.93 -4.76
CA VAL A 160 -3.46 -0.23 -4.61
C VAL A 160 -3.55 -1.12 -5.84
N TYR A 161 -2.41 -1.39 -6.47
CA TYR A 161 -2.30 -2.22 -7.68
C TYR A 161 -1.32 -3.41 -7.52
N ALA A 162 -0.63 -3.49 -6.39
CA ALA A 162 0.30 -4.59 -6.06
C ALA A 162 0.25 -4.94 -4.58
N THR A 163 0.62 -6.17 -4.22
CA THR A 163 0.77 -6.63 -2.85
C THR A 163 2.13 -7.30 -2.64
N PRO A 164 2.78 -7.10 -1.46
CA PRO A 164 2.36 -6.21 -0.40
C PRO A 164 2.58 -4.74 -0.76
N THR A 165 1.68 -3.84 -0.31
CA THR A 165 1.88 -2.40 -0.28
C THR A 165 1.81 -1.92 1.15
N MET A 166 2.80 -1.15 1.60
CA MET A 166 2.90 -0.67 2.98
C MET A 166 2.97 0.85 3.04
N TYR A 167 2.25 1.44 3.99
CA TYR A 167 2.35 2.84 4.38
C TYR A 167 2.62 2.90 5.88
N LEU A 168 3.77 3.44 6.27
CA LEU A 168 4.02 3.79 7.66
C LEU A 168 3.54 5.23 7.88
N LEU A 169 2.60 5.40 8.78
CA LEU A 169 1.90 6.65 9.03
C LEU A 169 2.25 7.19 10.42
N PHE A 170 2.37 8.51 10.54
CA PHE A 170 2.33 9.20 11.81
C PHE A 170 0.93 9.14 12.46
N ASN A 171 0.81 9.57 13.72
CA ASN A 171 -0.46 9.65 14.43
C ASN A 171 -1.53 10.47 13.68
N ASP A 172 -1.13 11.55 13.01
CA ASP A 172 -2.03 12.41 12.22
C ASP A 172 -2.35 11.87 10.82
N LYS A 173 -1.91 10.63 10.54
CA LYS A 173 -2.07 9.89 9.27
C LYS A 173 -1.31 10.49 8.08
N THR A 174 -0.25 11.25 8.37
CA THR A 174 0.73 11.65 7.36
C THR A 174 1.68 10.49 7.06
N ILE A 175 1.97 10.23 5.80
CA ILE A 175 2.89 9.16 5.36
C ILE A 175 4.31 9.53 5.79
N LEU A 176 4.90 8.73 6.68
CA LEU A 176 6.30 8.81 7.07
C LEU A 176 7.18 8.11 6.03
N ALA A 177 6.80 6.89 5.67
CA ALA A 177 7.55 6.07 4.72
C ALA A 177 6.63 5.10 3.95
N LYS A 178 7.14 4.59 2.83
CA LYS A 178 6.51 3.54 2.03
C LYS A 178 7.51 2.38 1.89
N PRO A 179 7.76 1.61 2.96
CA PRO A 179 8.72 0.52 2.91
C PRO A 179 8.25 -0.58 1.96
N MET A 180 9.18 -1.16 1.21
CA MET A 180 8.90 -2.27 0.30
C MET A 180 9.28 -3.63 0.93
N THR A 181 10.13 -3.61 1.95
CA THR A 181 10.62 -4.79 2.66
C THR A 181 10.50 -4.62 4.17
N PHE A 182 10.50 -5.74 4.90
CA PHE A 182 10.52 -5.73 6.36
C PHE A 182 11.78 -5.03 6.92
N SER A 183 12.92 -5.21 6.26
CA SER A 183 14.18 -4.54 6.66
C SER A 183 14.08 -3.02 6.56
N GLU A 184 13.49 -2.50 5.48
CA GLU A 184 13.25 -1.05 5.34
C GLU A 184 12.30 -0.55 6.41
N LEU A 185 11.20 -1.27 6.68
CA LEU A 185 10.25 -0.92 7.74
C LEU A 185 10.94 -0.83 9.11
N LYS A 186 11.80 -1.80 9.45
CA LYS A 186 12.56 -1.78 10.71
C LYS A 186 13.46 -0.55 10.80
N ASN A 187 14.14 -0.17 9.73
CA ASN A 187 15.02 1.00 9.71
C ASN A 187 14.26 2.34 9.90
N GLU A 188 12.97 2.39 9.57
CA GLU A 188 12.13 3.58 9.77
C GLU A 188 11.55 3.67 11.20
N LEU A 189 11.48 2.54 11.91
CA LEU A 189 10.90 2.46 13.26
C LEU A 189 11.96 2.53 14.38
N PHE A 190 13.20 2.11 14.10
CA PHE A 190 14.30 1.95 15.05
C PHE A 190 15.60 2.61 14.58
#